data_bbc54447ccdd97429c697d2f1cdd2a71
#
_entry.id   bbc54447ccdd97429c697d2f1cdd2a71
#
_cell.length_a   1.000
_cell.length_b   1.000
_cell.length_c   1.000
_cell.angle_alpha   90.00
_cell.angle_beta   90.00
_cell.angle_gamma   90.00
#
_symmetry.space_group_name_H-M   'P 1'
#
loop_
_entity.id
_entity.type
_entity.pdbx_description
1 polymer ?
#
loop_
_entity_poly.entity_id
_entity_poly.type
_entity_poly.pdbx_seq_one_letter_code
_entity_poly.pdbx_strand_id
1 'polypeptide(L)'
;MYVRSQTAGERVTESVSNFIERKLKLLVNKDKSQVCEVNQTKFLGYTIQKDGNLSIAKKSIERFNEKVRSITKRNRGVKIEQVIAELVPVMRGWLNYFHQARCKGLLKNLDSWIRRKPRCYRLKQCKRVITLQRFLERPGVDGWQSRILALSGKGHWRKSGCPQAHQALSNNRFDEAGLYNLTLNYDRLNNKKKPPCARACPVV
;
A
#
# COMPACT_ATOMS: atom_id res chain seq x y z
N MET A 1 6.60 -12.64 -23.95
CA MET A 1 7.63 -12.28 -24.93
C MET A 1 7.51 -10.80 -25.23
N TYR A 2 8.60 -10.02 -25.34
CA TYR A 2 8.57 -8.60 -25.65
C TYR A 2 9.19 -8.36 -27.01
N VAL A 3 8.48 -7.63 -27.86
CA VAL A 3 8.89 -7.28 -29.24
C VAL A 3 8.75 -5.77 -29.47
N ARG A 4 9.44 -5.23 -30.49
CA ARG A 4 9.47 -3.79 -30.74
C ARG A 4 8.27 -3.26 -31.52
N SER A 5 7.55 -4.12 -32.27
CA SER A 5 6.40 -3.71 -33.06
C SER A 5 5.26 -4.72 -32.94
N GLN A 6 4.05 -4.28 -33.20
CA GLN A 6 2.87 -5.13 -33.18
C GLN A 6 2.94 -6.24 -34.24
N THR A 7 3.36 -5.91 -35.45
CA THR A 7 3.54 -6.89 -36.53
C THR A 7 4.56 -7.98 -36.18
N ALA A 8 5.64 -7.62 -35.48
CA ALA A 8 6.59 -8.61 -34.98
C ALA A 8 5.94 -9.48 -33.87
N GLY A 9 5.09 -8.90 -33.04
CA GLY A 9 4.33 -9.63 -32.02
C GLY A 9 3.38 -10.67 -32.61
N GLU A 10 2.66 -10.31 -33.64
CA GLU A 10 1.72 -11.20 -34.35
C GLU A 10 2.46 -12.38 -34.99
N ARG A 11 3.56 -12.12 -35.73
CA ARG A 11 4.40 -13.15 -36.34
C ARG A 11 4.98 -14.13 -35.31
N VAL A 12 5.47 -13.59 -34.18
CA VAL A 12 6.01 -14.42 -33.10
C VAL A 12 4.92 -15.25 -32.46
N THR A 13 3.74 -14.69 -32.24
CA THR A 13 2.59 -15.42 -31.67
C THR A 13 2.16 -16.56 -32.58
N GLU A 14 2.08 -16.35 -33.89
CA GLU A 14 1.75 -17.37 -34.87
C GLU A 14 2.82 -18.47 -34.86
N SER A 15 4.11 -18.11 -34.95
CA SER A 15 5.22 -19.08 -34.95
C SER A 15 5.23 -19.94 -33.69
N VAL A 16 5.04 -19.32 -32.51
CA VAL A 16 4.99 -20.01 -31.20
C VAL A 16 3.76 -20.91 -31.11
N SER A 17 2.60 -20.43 -31.55
CA SER A 17 1.37 -21.24 -31.57
C SER A 17 1.53 -22.48 -32.45
N ASN A 18 2.06 -22.31 -33.66
CA ASN A 18 2.35 -23.41 -34.57
C ASN A 18 3.34 -24.44 -33.99
N PHE A 19 4.37 -23.96 -33.29
CA PHE A 19 5.32 -24.84 -32.60
C PHE A 19 4.64 -25.65 -31.49
N ILE A 20 3.83 -24.99 -30.64
CA ILE A 20 3.12 -25.63 -29.53
C ILE A 20 2.14 -26.69 -30.05
N GLU A 21 1.38 -26.35 -31.09
CA GLU A 21 0.37 -27.25 -31.63
C GLU A 21 0.99 -28.43 -32.42
N ARG A 22 2.02 -28.17 -33.24
CA ARG A 22 2.64 -29.21 -34.09
C ARG A 22 3.64 -30.08 -33.32
N LYS A 23 4.53 -29.47 -32.52
CA LYS A 23 5.59 -30.20 -31.81
C LYS A 23 5.16 -30.74 -30.46
N LEU A 24 4.45 -29.95 -29.67
CA LEU A 24 4.06 -30.34 -28.32
C LEU A 24 2.66 -30.96 -28.24
N LYS A 25 1.90 -30.94 -29.35
CA LYS A 25 0.53 -31.46 -29.41
C LYS A 25 -0.42 -30.85 -28.38
N LEU A 26 -0.20 -29.60 -28.02
CA LEU A 26 -1.00 -28.85 -27.04
C LEU A 26 -1.84 -27.80 -27.77
N LEU A 27 -3.06 -27.56 -27.29
CA LEU A 27 -3.94 -26.52 -27.82
C LEU A 27 -3.64 -25.17 -27.21
N VAL A 28 -3.43 -24.13 -28.04
CA VAL A 28 -3.25 -22.75 -27.58
C VAL A 28 -4.60 -22.11 -27.33
N ASN A 29 -4.80 -21.57 -26.11
CA ASN A 29 -6.03 -20.85 -25.79
C ASN A 29 -5.99 -19.45 -26.41
N LYS A 30 -6.73 -19.27 -27.52
CA LYS A 30 -6.77 -18.00 -28.29
C LYS A 30 -7.37 -16.85 -27.49
N ASP A 31 -8.32 -17.10 -26.57
CA ASP A 31 -8.97 -16.04 -25.76
C ASP A 31 -8.02 -15.46 -24.71
N LYS A 32 -7.00 -16.25 -24.31
CA LYS A 32 -6.00 -15.82 -23.31
C LYS A 32 -4.68 -15.38 -23.93
N SER A 33 -4.49 -15.61 -25.24
CA SER A 33 -3.27 -15.28 -25.97
C SER A 33 -3.53 -14.05 -26.83
N GLN A 34 -2.90 -12.93 -26.46
CA GLN A 34 -3.10 -11.67 -27.18
C GLN A 34 -1.79 -10.90 -27.31
N VAL A 35 -1.66 -10.18 -28.41
CA VAL A 35 -0.60 -9.18 -28.61
C VAL A 35 -1.14 -7.82 -28.16
N CYS A 36 -0.49 -7.19 -27.19
CA CYS A 36 -0.91 -5.90 -26.68
C CYS A 36 0.28 -5.04 -26.24
N GLU A 37 0.05 -3.75 -26.06
CA GLU A 37 1.09 -2.85 -25.54
C GLU A 37 1.54 -3.25 -24.13
N VAL A 38 2.82 -3.04 -23.84
CA VAL A 38 3.45 -3.44 -22.58
C VAL A 38 2.76 -2.81 -21.36
N ASN A 39 2.31 -1.57 -21.47
CA ASN A 39 1.60 -0.85 -20.41
C ASN A 39 0.20 -1.41 -20.08
N GLN A 40 -0.39 -2.19 -20.99
CA GLN A 40 -1.69 -2.84 -20.76
C GLN A 40 -1.52 -4.22 -20.13
N THR A 41 -0.31 -4.80 -20.19
CA THR A 41 -0.04 -6.13 -19.64
C THR A 41 0.13 -6.08 -18.12
N LYS A 42 -0.46 -7.09 -17.47
CA LYS A 42 -0.29 -7.33 -16.02
C LYS A 42 0.39 -8.67 -15.85
N PHE A 43 1.56 -8.64 -15.24
CA PHE A 43 2.31 -9.85 -14.95
C PHE A 43 2.68 -9.92 -13.47
N LEU A 44 2.26 -10.96 -12.77
CA LEU A 44 2.51 -11.17 -11.35
C LEU A 44 2.14 -9.96 -10.45
N GLY A 45 1.08 -9.24 -10.82
CA GLY A 45 0.64 -8.07 -10.06
C GLY A 45 1.40 -6.77 -10.34
N TYR A 46 2.36 -6.80 -11.28
CA TYR A 46 3.06 -5.64 -11.80
C TYR A 46 2.48 -5.22 -13.16
N THR A 47 2.71 -3.97 -13.51
CA THR A 47 2.54 -3.42 -14.85
C THR A 47 3.88 -2.84 -15.27
N ILE A 48 4.32 -3.13 -16.50
CA ILE A 48 5.56 -2.58 -17.03
C ILE A 48 5.21 -1.29 -17.78
N GLN A 49 5.89 -0.21 -17.46
CA GLN A 49 5.70 1.08 -18.13
C GLN A 49 6.52 1.14 -19.42
N LYS A 50 6.21 2.11 -20.30
CA LYS A 50 6.92 2.30 -21.58
C LYS A 50 8.43 2.56 -21.41
N ASP A 51 8.82 3.13 -20.28
CA ASP A 51 10.22 3.39 -19.88
C ASP A 51 10.93 2.16 -19.28
N GLY A 52 10.30 0.99 -19.30
CA GLY A 52 10.83 -0.24 -18.71
C GLY A 52 10.71 -0.34 -17.19
N ASN A 53 10.21 0.70 -16.51
CA ASN A 53 10.05 0.68 -15.07
C ASN A 53 8.86 -0.19 -14.65
N LEU A 54 9.03 -0.89 -13.52
CA LEU A 54 7.94 -1.65 -12.91
C LEU A 54 7.05 -0.74 -12.06
N SER A 55 5.75 -0.84 -12.27
CA SER A 55 4.73 -0.25 -11.40
C SER A 55 3.80 -1.33 -10.84
N ILE A 56 3.10 -1.03 -9.76
CA ILE A 56 2.17 -1.97 -9.13
C ILE A 56 0.83 -1.89 -9.87
N ALA A 57 0.30 -3.03 -10.29
CA ALA A 57 -1.00 -3.08 -10.96
C ALA A 57 -2.13 -2.60 -10.02
N LYS A 58 -3.06 -1.81 -10.55
CA LYS A 58 -4.18 -1.23 -9.80
C LYS A 58 -4.96 -2.28 -8.99
N LYS A 59 -5.22 -3.43 -9.58
CA LYS A 59 -5.92 -4.56 -8.92
C LYS A 59 -5.16 -5.08 -7.68
N SER A 60 -3.82 -5.05 -7.68
CA SER A 60 -3.00 -5.45 -6.53
C SER A 60 -3.10 -4.44 -5.38
N ILE A 61 -3.16 -3.16 -5.70
CA ILE A 61 -3.38 -2.08 -4.73
C ILE A 61 -4.80 -2.18 -4.13
N GLU A 62 -5.80 -2.43 -4.96
CA GLU A 62 -7.19 -2.59 -4.53
C GLU A 62 -7.34 -3.76 -3.55
N ARG A 63 -6.78 -4.93 -3.86
CA ARG A 63 -6.76 -6.10 -2.97
C ARG A 63 -6.07 -5.81 -1.64
N PHE A 64 -4.95 -5.12 -1.67
CA PHE A 64 -4.27 -4.68 -0.45
C PHE A 64 -5.15 -3.75 0.38
N ASN A 65 -5.76 -2.76 -0.25
CA ASN A 65 -6.67 -1.83 0.41
C ASN A 65 -7.89 -2.54 1.02
N GLU A 66 -8.45 -3.53 0.34
CA GLU A 66 -9.56 -4.35 0.85
C GLU A 66 -9.13 -5.14 2.08
N LYS A 67 -7.95 -5.75 2.05
CA LYS A 67 -7.40 -6.47 3.20
C LYS A 67 -7.20 -5.55 4.40
N VAL A 68 -6.61 -4.36 4.19
CA VAL A 68 -6.47 -3.35 5.25
C VAL A 68 -7.83 -2.89 5.77
N ARG A 69 -8.83 -2.67 4.89
CA ARG A 69 -10.20 -2.33 5.31
C ARG A 69 -10.85 -3.43 6.14
N SER A 70 -10.66 -4.69 5.79
CA SER A 70 -11.23 -5.82 6.53
C SER A 70 -10.67 -5.91 7.95
N ILE A 71 -9.35 -5.73 8.12
CA ILE A 71 -8.67 -5.75 9.43
C ILE A 71 -9.09 -4.54 10.27
N THR A 72 -9.23 -3.36 9.64
CA THR A 72 -9.56 -2.11 10.34
C THR A 72 -11.06 -1.82 10.42
N LYS A 73 -11.93 -2.82 10.24
CA LYS A 73 -13.38 -2.68 10.47
C LYS A 73 -13.65 -2.22 11.90
N ARG A 74 -14.42 -1.13 12.06
CA ARG A 74 -14.63 -0.44 13.35
C ARG A 74 -15.55 -1.17 14.33
N ASN A 75 -16.23 -2.21 13.91
CA ASN A 75 -17.22 -3.00 14.71
C ASN A 75 -16.67 -4.36 15.20
N ARG A 76 -15.35 -4.59 15.09
CA ARG A 76 -14.74 -5.86 15.52
C ARG A 76 -14.66 -6.02 17.06
N GLY A 77 -14.72 -4.93 17.81
CA GLY A 77 -14.67 -4.98 19.27
C GLY A 77 -13.31 -5.31 19.89
N VAL A 78 -12.25 -5.45 19.09
CA VAL A 78 -10.90 -5.81 19.55
C VAL A 78 -10.08 -4.57 19.95
N LYS A 79 -9.00 -4.77 20.71
CA LYS A 79 -8.06 -3.70 21.07
C LYS A 79 -7.28 -3.20 19.85
N ILE A 80 -6.87 -1.92 19.88
CA ILE A 80 -6.12 -1.32 18.76
C ILE A 80 -4.77 -1.98 18.54
N GLU A 81 -4.13 -2.45 19.60
CA GLU A 81 -2.85 -3.17 19.57
C GLU A 81 -2.97 -4.46 18.75
N GLN A 82 -4.08 -5.18 18.90
CA GLN A 82 -4.37 -6.38 18.12
C GLN A 82 -4.59 -6.03 16.64
N VAL A 83 -5.29 -4.93 16.34
CA VAL A 83 -5.47 -4.47 14.95
C VAL A 83 -4.12 -4.14 14.31
N ILE A 84 -3.20 -3.49 15.06
CA ILE A 84 -1.86 -3.19 14.59
C ILE A 84 -1.07 -4.48 14.35
N ALA A 85 -1.12 -5.42 15.28
CA ALA A 85 -0.43 -6.71 15.16
C ALA A 85 -0.88 -7.51 13.92
N GLU A 86 -2.18 -7.44 13.58
CA GLU A 86 -2.71 -8.07 12.36
C GLU A 86 -2.32 -7.32 11.06
N LEU A 87 -2.15 -5.99 11.13
CA LEU A 87 -1.76 -5.17 9.97
C LEU A 87 -0.30 -5.38 9.58
N VAL A 88 0.60 -5.50 10.55
CA VAL A 88 2.05 -5.58 10.33
C VAL A 88 2.46 -6.69 9.37
N PRO A 89 2.06 -7.96 9.53
CA PRO A 89 2.44 -9.02 8.61
C PRO A 89 1.89 -8.81 7.20
N VAL A 90 0.70 -8.25 7.06
CA VAL A 90 0.10 -7.95 5.76
C VAL A 90 0.89 -6.85 5.03
N MET A 91 1.23 -5.78 5.74
CA MET A 91 2.00 -4.67 5.18
C MET A 91 3.43 -5.10 4.80
N ARG A 92 4.09 -5.87 5.68
CA ARG A 92 5.45 -6.39 5.46
C ARG A 92 5.49 -7.34 4.26
N GLY A 93 4.58 -8.32 4.21
CA GLY A 93 4.51 -9.29 3.11
C GLY A 93 4.25 -8.60 1.77
N TRP A 94 3.31 -7.65 1.74
CA TRP A 94 3.00 -6.88 0.54
C TRP A 94 4.19 -6.03 0.06
N LEU A 95 4.86 -5.32 0.96
CA LEU A 95 6.01 -4.51 0.61
C LEU A 95 7.19 -5.37 0.15
N ASN A 96 7.47 -6.49 0.81
CA ASN A 96 8.54 -7.41 0.43
C ASN A 96 8.34 -7.95 -0.99
N TYR A 97 7.09 -8.13 -1.43
CA TYR A 97 6.78 -8.55 -2.79
C TYR A 97 6.95 -7.40 -3.79
N PHE A 98 6.44 -6.21 -3.48
CA PHE A 98 6.35 -5.08 -4.42
C PHE A 98 7.50 -4.05 -4.31
N HIS A 99 8.52 -4.27 -3.48
CA HIS A 99 9.60 -3.30 -3.25
C HIS A 99 10.43 -2.98 -4.51
N GLN A 100 10.38 -3.82 -5.56
CA GLN A 100 11.09 -3.59 -6.80
C GLN A 100 10.41 -2.54 -7.70
N ALA A 101 9.12 -2.27 -7.48
CA ALA A 101 8.37 -1.28 -8.24
C ALA A 101 8.77 0.15 -7.86
N ARG A 102 8.75 1.05 -8.83
CA ARG A 102 8.87 2.50 -8.58
C ARG A 102 7.56 3.05 -8.02
N CYS A 103 7.40 2.99 -6.70
CA CYS A 103 6.11 3.30 -6.07
C CYS A 103 6.21 4.20 -4.81
N LYS A 104 7.32 4.93 -4.60
CA LYS A 104 7.54 5.72 -3.37
C LYS A 104 6.42 6.72 -3.08
N GLY A 105 5.88 7.41 -4.09
CA GLY A 105 4.74 8.32 -3.94
C GLY A 105 3.46 7.59 -3.49
N LEU A 106 3.18 6.43 -4.09
CA LEU A 106 2.06 5.57 -3.70
C LEU A 106 2.20 5.12 -2.24
N LEU A 107 3.40 4.71 -1.82
CA LEU A 107 3.65 4.24 -0.45
C LEU A 107 3.41 5.34 0.59
N LYS A 108 3.82 6.58 0.32
CA LYS A 108 3.53 7.74 1.19
C LYS A 108 2.02 7.95 1.37
N ASN A 109 1.26 7.85 0.28
CA ASN A 109 -0.20 7.98 0.33
C ASN A 109 -0.84 6.82 1.10
N LEU A 110 -0.36 5.59 0.89
CA LEU A 110 -0.82 4.41 1.62
C LEU A 110 -0.50 4.52 3.12
N ASP A 111 0.71 4.92 3.50
CA ASP A 111 1.10 5.12 4.90
C ASP A 111 0.19 6.15 5.60
N SER A 112 -0.06 7.28 4.95
CA SER A 112 -0.97 8.31 5.48
C SER A 112 -2.40 7.75 5.67
N TRP A 113 -2.91 7.04 4.69
CA TRP A 113 -4.24 6.42 4.74
C TRP A 113 -4.33 5.31 5.79
N ILE A 114 -3.30 4.43 5.87
CA ILE A 114 -3.26 3.35 6.84
C ILE A 114 -3.20 3.90 8.27
N ARG A 115 -2.38 4.92 8.56
CA ARG A 115 -2.30 5.56 9.88
C ARG A 115 -3.60 6.24 10.31
N ARG A 116 -4.39 6.73 9.35
CA ARG A 116 -5.71 7.30 9.63
C ARG A 116 -6.75 6.24 10.05
N LYS A 117 -6.61 4.98 9.61
CA LYS A 117 -7.55 3.89 9.94
C LYS A 117 -7.58 3.57 11.44
N PRO A 118 -6.47 3.25 12.13
CA PRO A 118 -6.46 2.99 13.57
C PRO A 118 -6.84 4.25 14.38
N ARG A 119 -6.52 5.49 13.93
CA ARG A 119 -7.09 6.69 14.56
C ARG A 119 -8.60 6.67 14.54
N CYS A 120 -9.19 6.46 13.38
CA CYS A 120 -10.64 6.38 13.22
C CYS A 120 -11.24 5.23 14.06
N TYR A 121 -10.55 4.10 14.12
CA TYR A 121 -10.94 2.95 14.94
C TYR A 121 -10.98 3.32 16.44
N ARG A 122 -9.91 3.94 16.95
CA ARG A 122 -9.80 4.34 18.35
C ARG A 122 -10.83 5.39 18.75
N LEU A 123 -11.06 6.41 17.90
CA LEU A 123 -12.07 7.42 18.14
C LEU A 123 -13.49 6.82 18.23
N LYS A 124 -13.79 5.77 17.44
CA LYS A 124 -15.09 5.08 17.55
C LYS A 124 -15.23 4.29 18.86
N GLN A 125 -14.16 3.78 19.43
CA GLN A 125 -14.19 3.09 20.73
C GLN A 125 -14.61 4.03 21.86
N CYS A 126 -14.33 5.33 21.73
CA CYS A 126 -14.80 6.36 22.67
C CYS A 126 -16.26 6.72 22.37
N LYS A 127 -17.19 5.85 22.79
CA LYS A 127 -18.63 5.96 22.45
C LYS A 127 -19.30 7.24 22.96
N ARG A 128 -18.93 7.71 24.17
CA ARG A 128 -19.53 8.89 24.81
C ARG A 128 -18.65 10.14 24.58
N VAL A 129 -19.30 11.30 24.46
CA VAL A 129 -18.63 12.60 24.27
C VAL A 129 -17.59 12.85 25.36
N ILE A 130 -17.95 12.65 26.62
CA ILE A 130 -17.05 12.86 27.77
C ILE A 130 -15.85 11.90 27.70
N THR A 131 -16.06 10.64 27.30
CA THR A 131 -14.97 9.67 27.16
C THR A 131 -14.01 10.08 26.05
N LEU A 132 -14.54 10.58 24.94
CA LEU A 132 -13.75 11.07 23.83
C LEU A 132 -12.95 12.32 24.22
N GLN A 133 -13.59 13.27 24.91
CA GLN A 133 -12.93 14.48 25.41
C GLN A 133 -11.76 14.13 26.33
N ARG A 134 -11.98 13.33 27.37
CA ARG A 134 -10.93 12.87 28.30
C ARG A 134 -9.81 12.11 27.60
N PHE A 135 -10.16 11.32 26.59
CA PHE A 135 -9.16 10.60 25.78
C PHE A 135 -8.25 11.55 25.00
N LEU A 136 -8.79 12.65 24.46
CA LEU A 136 -8.03 13.66 23.73
C LEU A 136 -7.19 14.54 24.67
N GLU A 137 -7.67 14.84 25.87
CA GLU A 137 -6.97 15.67 26.87
C GLU A 137 -5.73 14.96 27.46
N ARG A 138 -5.79 13.62 27.66
CA ARG A 138 -4.68 12.85 28.24
C ARG A 138 -3.33 13.07 27.54
N PRO A 139 -3.22 13.13 26.22
CA PRO A 139 -1.98 13.42 25.51
C PRO A 139 -1.69 14.92 25.33
N GLY A 140 -2.39 15.80 26.05
CA GLY A 140 -2.11 17.24 26.08
C GLY A 140 -2.85 18.06 25.03
N VAL A 141 -3.95 17.56 24.48
CA VAL A 141 -4.84 18.40 23.66
C VAL A 141 -5.62 19.35 24.60
N ASP A 142 -5.66 20.62 24.23
CA ASP A 142 -6.40 21.62 24.98
C ASP A 142 -7.87 21.23 25.20
N GLY A 143 -8.39 21.50 26.43
CA GLY A 143 -9.72 21.09 26.85
C GLY A 143 -10.85 21.64 25.98
N TRP A 144 -10.73 22.92 25.54
CA TRP A 144 -11.70 23.52 24.63
C TRP A 144 -11.69 22.85 23.25
N GLN A 145 -10.53 22.64 22.69
CA GLN A 145 -10.38 21.97 21.39
C GLN A 145 -10.84 20.52 21.45
N SER A 146 -10.55 19.81 22.53
CA SER A 146 -11.02 18.44 22.79
C SER A 146 -12.55 18.37 22.83
N ARG A 147 -13.19 19.36 23.51
CA ARG A 147 -14.64 19.47 23.59
C ARG A 147 -15.29 19.75 22.24
N ILE A 148 -14.73 20.68 21.44
CA ILE A 148 -15.21 20.97 20.08
C ILE A 148 -15.19 19.71 19.22
N LEU A 149 -14.10 18.94 19.22
CA LEU A 149 -14.01 17.71 18.44
C LEU A 149 -14.96 16.65 18.97
N ALA A 150 -15.09 16.50 20.28
CA ALA A 150 -15.97 15.52 20.91
C ALA A 150 -17.44 15.78 20.59
N LEU A 151 -17.91 17.04 20.68
CA LEU A 151 -19.28 17.45 20.39
C LEU A 151 -19.60 17.50 18.89
N SER A 152 -18.59 17.54 18.03
CA SER A 152 -18.82 17.59 16.58
C SER A 152 -19.71 16.44 16.13
N GLY A 153 -20.78 16.70 15.40
CA GLY A 153 -21.65 15.70 14.75
C GLY A 153 -21.02 14.99 13.54
N LYS A 154 -19.79 15.37 13.15
CA LYS A 154 -19.10 14.80 12.02
C LYS A 154 -18.68 13.35 12.28
N GLY A 155 -18.74 12.49 11.26
CA GLY A 155 -18.38 11.09 11.37
C GLY A 155 -16.91 10.85 11.79
N HIS A 156 -16.63 9.72 12.41
CA HIS A 156 -15.31 9.37 12.96
C HIS A 156 -14.15 9.44 11.94
N TRP A 157 -14.44 9.18 10.66
CA TRP A 157 -13.45 9.31 9.60
C TRP A 157 -13.01 10.78 9.44
N ARG A 158 -13.95 11.74 9.49
CA ARG A 158 -13.60 13.15 9.41
C ARG A 158 -12.87 13.61 10.68
N LYS A 159 -13.37 13.21 11.85
CA LYS A 159 -12.70 13.49 13.15
C LYS A 159 -11.26 12.98 13.18
N SER A 160 -10.97 11.82 12.58
CA SER A 160 -9.62 11.23 12.55
C SER A 160 -8.60 12.00 11.71
N GLY A 161 -9.05 12.94 10.89
CA GLY A 161 -8.20 13.84 10.12
C GLY A 161 -8.03 15.24 10.73
N CYS A 162 -8.64 15.53 11.89
CA CYS A 162 -8.51 16.81 12.56
C CYS A 162 -7.16 16.92 13.29
N PRO A 163 -6.60 18.15 13.45
CA PRO A 163 -5.34 18.37 14.17
C PRO A 163 -5.32 17.78 15.58
N GLN A 164 -6.42 17.93 16.32
CA GLN A 164 -6.58 17.40 17.68
C GLN A 164 -6.44 15.85 17.72
N ALA A 165 -7.00 15.15 16.72
CA ALA A 165 -6.87 13.71 16.61
C ALA A 165 -5.44 13.29 16.20
N HIS A 166 -4.72 14.12 15.44
CA HIS A 166 -3.32 13.91 15.10
C HIS A 166 -2.41 14.16 16.31
N GLN A 167 -2.70 15.15 17.13
CA GLN A 167 -1.98 15.41 18.37
C GLN A 167 -2.20 14.28 19.39
N ALA A 168 -3.43 13.85 19.57
CA ALA A 168 -3.78 12.76 20.50
C ALA A 168 -3.21 11.40 20.09
N LEU A 169 -3.22 11.11 18.79
CA LEU A 169 -2.74 9.87 18.20
C LEU A 169 -1.68 10.21 17.14
N SER A 170 -0.53 10.70 17.61
CA SER A 170 0.59 11.07 16.75
C SER A 170 1.16 9.87 15.97
N ASN A 171 1.92 10.15 14.93
CA ASN A 171 2.59 9.09 14.17
C ASN A 171 3.57 8.32 15.04
N ASN A 172 4.29 9.01 15.95
CA ASN A 172 5.26 8.38 16.85
C ASN A 172 4.61 7.32 17.74
N ARG A 173 3.40 7.58 18.28
CA ARG A 173 2.65 6.58 19.05
C ARG A 173 2.32 5.31 18.26
N PHE A 174 2.05 5.43 16.98
CA PHE A 174 1.82 4.26 16.14
C PHE A 174 3.13 3.53 15.83
N ASP A 175 4.23 4.26 15.68
CA ASP A 175 5.56 3.69 15.48
C ASP A 175 6.02 2.95 16.76
N GLU A 176 5.80 3.53 17.96
CA GLU A 176 6.02 2.89 19.26
C GLU A 176 5.12 1.64 19.45
N ALA A 177 3.87 1.69 18.99
CA ALA A 177 2.96 0.55 18.99
C ALA A 177 3.33 -0.52 17.93
N GLY A 178 4.42 -0.34 17.19
CA GLY A 178 4.95 -1.30 16.23
C GLY A 178 4.28 -1.27 14.86
N LEU A 179 3.52 -0.21 14.52
CA LEU A 179 2.92 -0.11 13.18
C LEU A 179 4.00 0.01 12.11
N TYR A 180 3.93 -0.89 11.12
CA TYR A 180 4.90 -0.96 10.05
C TYR A 180 4.81 0.27 9.12
N ASN A 181 5.95 0.89 8.80
CA ASN A 181 6.03 2.03 7.90
C ASN A 181 6.52 1.55 6.53
N LEU A 182 5.64 1.64 5.52
CA LEU A 182 5.94 1.18 4.16
C LEU A 182 7.07 1.99 3.51
N THR A 183 7.02 3.32 3.64
CA THR A 183 7.99 4.21 2.98
C THR A 183 9.40 4.04 3.55
N LEU A 184 9.55 3.99 4.88
CA LEU A 184 10.86 3.81 5.52
C LEU A 184 11.46 2.43 5.18
N ASN A 185 10.65 1.39 5.20
CA ASN A 185 11.15 0.05 4.91
C ASN A 185 11.41 -0.16 3.41
N TYR A 186 10.68 0.52 2.53
CA TYR A 186 10.98 0.56 1.11
C TYR A 186 12.36 1.17 0.85
N ASP A 187 12.66 2.32 1.47
CA ASP A 187 13.97 2.96 1.35
C ASP A 187 15.09 2.05 1.91
N ARG A 188 14.86 1.36 3.03
CA ARG A 188 15.81 0.37 3.59
C ARG A 188 16.07 -0.80 2.65
N LEU A 189 15.04 -1.36 2.03
CA LEU A 189 15.16 -2.49 1.11
C LEU A 189 15.91 -2.11 -0.17
N ASN A 190 15.67 -0.92 -0.69
CA ASN A 190 16.32 -0.44 -1.92
C ASN A 190 17.74 0.10 -1.67
N ASN A 191 18.02 0.69 -0.52
CA ASN A 191 19.37 1.14 -0.17
C ASN A 191 20.34 -0.03 0.07
N LYS A 192 19.84 -1.17 0.59
CA LYS A 192 20.65 -2.40 0.72
C LYS A 192 21.07 -3.00 -0.63
N LYS A 193 20.38 -2.67 -1.72
CA LYS A 193 20.67 -3.17 -3.08
C LYS A 193 21.66 -2.30 -3.85
N LYS A 194 22.05 -1.11 -3.35
CA LYS A 194 23.10 -0.32 -3.99
C LYS A 194 24.45 -0.92 -3.63
N PRO A 195 25.24 -1.41 -4.62
CA PRO A 195 26.58 -1.91 -4.35
C PRO A 195 27.43 -0.77 -3.78
N PRO A 196 28.43 -1.07 -2.92
CA PRO A 196 29.28 -0.07 -2.29
C PRO A 196 30.13 0.77 -3.28
N CYS A 197 30.27 0.32 -4.53
CA CYS A 197 31.09 0.98 -5.57
C CYS A 197 30.47 2.26 -6.20
N ALA A 198 29.28 2.69 -5.78
CA ALA A 198 28.70 3.96 -6.27
C ALA A 198 29.12 5.19 -5.44
N ARG A 199 30.08 5.06 -4.53
CA ARG A 199 30.73 6.20 -3.87
C ARG A 199 31.98 6.55 -4.70
N ALA A 200 31.84 7.62 -5.47
CA ALA A 200 32.90 8.46 -6.05
C ALA A 200 34.32 7.87 -6.01
N CYS A 201 34.80 7.36 -7.15
CA CYS A 201 36.20 7.46 -7.43
C CYS A 201 36.53 8.96 -7.63
N PRO A 202 37.39 9.58 -6.84
CA PRO A 202 37.93 10.87 -7.23
C PRO A 202 38.70 10.67 -8.53
N VAL A 203 38.29 11.40 -9.56
CA VAL A 203 39.07 11.51 -10.78
C VAL A 203 40.38 12.23 -10.41
N VAL A 204 41.51 11.54 -10.52
CA VAL A 204 42.82 12.12 -10.48
C VAL A 204 43.16 12.66 -11.87
#